data_d7c44e5ad2f21b0174a58d08009914ed
#
_entry.id   d7c44e5ad2f21b0174a58d08009914ed
#
_cell.length_a   1.000
_cell.length_b   1.000
_cell.length_c   1.000
_cell.angle_alpha   90.00
_cell.angle_beta   90.00
_cell.angle_gamma   90.00
#
_symmetry.space_group_name_H-M   'P 1'
#
loop_
_entity.id
_entity.type
_entity.pdbx_description
1 polymer ?
#
loop_
_entity_poly.entity_id
_entity_poly.type
_entity_poly.pdbx_seq_one_letter_code
_entity_poly.pdbx_strand_id
1 'polypeptide(L)'
;MPFEIAIERYESDGAREVSFPPGVRRIGDEAFRGCDDLEEIAVPEGVREIGAYAFSACLNLRRVSLPESLSSLGASAFEHCQKLEEIALPSNVRCVPRGAFKGCFALRRVLGGEGLVEIGDQAFSNCCALEAAPALAAVEAVGRRAFSGCRTLRRVELPSLLRALGDEAFLSCPELSNVVFPEEIDEVGHGVFKGCPKLDCSAVPERITARLFPDGKGFSDSLGL
;
A
#
# COMPACT_ATOMS: atom_id res chain seq x y z
N MET A 1 18.52 -12.95 27.59
CA MET A 1 17.78 -12.67 26.35
C MET A 1 18.63 -13.18 25.21
N PRO A 2 18.16 -14.06 24.33
CA PRO A 2 18.94 -14.37 23.12
C PRO A 2 19.04 -13.08 22.32
N PHE A 3 20.24 -12.76 21.83
CA PHE A 3 20.46 -11.61 20.96
C PHE A 3 19.64 -11.83 19.68
N GLU A 4 18.76 -10.88 19.34
CA GLU A 4 18.07 -10.89 18.04
C GLU A 4 19.10 -10.60 16.96
N ILE A 5 19.22 -11.51 15.99
CA ILE A 5 20.06 -11.28 14.82
C ILE A 5 19.31 -10.36 13.87
N ALA A 6 19.87 -9.19 13.63
CA ALA A 6 19.32 -8.19 12.69
C ALA A 6 20.29 -7.99 11.52
N ILE A 7 19.75 -7.71 10.35
CA ILE A 7 20.53 -7.19 9.22
C ILE A 7 20.40 -5.67 9.27
N GLU A 8 21.46 -4.99 9.71
CA GLU A 8 21.47 -3.52 9.83
C GLU A 8 21.85 -2.85 8.51
N ARG A 9 22.70 -3.48 7.72
CA ARG A 9 23.12 -3.00 6.41
C ARG A 9 23.59 -4.15 5.53
N TYR A 10 23.17 -4.14 4.29
CA TYR A 10 23.66 -5.04 3.25
C TYR A 10 24.60 -4.24 2.33
N GLU A 11 25.83 -4.74 2.15
CA GLU A 11 26.75 -4.20 1.15
C GLU A 11 26.58 -5.02 -0.12
N SER A 12 26.03 -4.36 -1.16
CA SER A 12 25.83 -5.02 -2.46
C SER A 12 27.20 -5.36 -3.06
N ASP A 13 27.38 -6.64 -3.32
CA ASP A 13 28.53 -7.20 -4.05
C ASP A 13 28.18 -7.51 -5.51
N GLY A 14 27.05 -6.97 -6.01
CA GLY A 14 26.50 -7.27 -7.32
C GLY A 14 25.67 -8.55 -7.34
N ALA A 15 25.35 -9.12 -6.18
CA ALA A 15 24.50 -10.31 -6.09
C ALA A 15 23.05 -9.96 -6.36
N ARG A 16 22.39 -10.78 -7.20
CA ARG A 16 20.96 -10.65 -7.52
C ARG A 16 20.06 -11.26 -6.47
N GLU A 17 20.62 -12.10 -5.63
CA GLU A 17 19.95 -12.81 -4.54
C GLU A 17 20.72 -12.65 -3.25
N VAL A 18 20.03 -12.62 -2.13
CA VAL A 18 20.60 -12.45 -0.79
C VAL A 18 20.43 -13.73 0.01
N SER A 19 21.54 -14.19 0.61
CA SER A 19 21.52 -15.24 1.64
C SER A 19 21.50 -14.63 3.03
N PHE A 20 20.56 -15.02 3.84
CA PHE A 20 20.47 -14.55 5.22
C PHE A 20 21.16 -15.52 6.17
N PRO A 21 21.89 -15.03 7.20
CA PRO A 21 22.39 -15.91 8.25
C PRO A 21 21.24 -16.57 9.01
N PRO A 22 21.45 -17.77 9.57
CA PRO A 22 20.41 -18.46 10.32
C PRO A 22 20.01 -17.65 11.56
N GLY A 23 18.72 -17.62 11.86
CA GLY A 23 18.17 -17.01 13.07
C GLY A 23 17.91 -15.50 12.98
N VAL A 24 17.98 -14.89 11.79
CA VAL A 24 17.59 -13.48 11.59
C VAL A 24 16.14 -13.28 12.02
N ARG A 25 15.88 -12.23 12.80
CA ARG A 25 14.57 -11.84 13.32
C ARG A 25 14.08 -10.50 12.82
N ARG A 26 15.00 -9.65 12.36
CA ARG A 26 14.73 -8.30 11.92
C ARG A 26 15.59 -7.94 10.72
N ILE A 27 15.00 -7.23 9.77
CA ILE A 27 15.72 -6.47 8.74
C ILE A 27 15.68 -5.01 9.19
N GLY A 28 16.84 -4.40 9.37
CA GLY A 28 16.99 -3.05 9.90
C GLY A 28 16.50 -1.96 8.95
N ASP A 29 16.46 -0.74 9.46
CA ASP A 29 16.12 0.43 8.67
C ASP A 29 17.18 0.63 7.56
N GLU A 30 16.72 0.91 6.35
CA GLU A 30 17.57 1.14 5.17
C GLU A 30 18.52 -0.03 4.81
N ALA A 31 18.34 -1.23 5.38
CA ALA A 31 19.29 -2.33 5.27
C ALA A 31 19.69 -2.69 3.84
N PHE A 32 18.74 -2.63 2.88
CA PHE A 32 18.93 -2.90 1.45
C PHE A 32 18.61 -1.69 0.58
N ARG A 33 18.59 -0.49 1.14
CA ARG A 33 18.21 0.71 0.41
C ARG A 33 19.13 0.94 -0.80
N GLY A 34 18.53 1.11 -1.98
CA GLY A 34 19.25 1.38 -3.22
C GLY A 34 20.06 0.20 -3.76
N CYS A 35 19.76 -1.05 -3.32
CA CYS A 35 20.40 -2.24 -3.89
C CYS A 35 19.83 -2.52 -5.29
N ASP A 36 20.37 -1.83 -6.30
CA ASP A 36 19.87 -1.92 -7.68
C ASP A 36 20.18 -3.27 -8.34
N ASP A 37 21.16 -4.03 -7.87
CA ASP A 37 21.47 -5.36 -8.38
C ASP A 37 20.46 -6.42 -7.92
N LEU A 38 19.69 -6.13 -6.84
CA LEU A 38 18.75 -7.07 -6.24
C LEU A 38 17.50 -7.25 -7.13
N GLU A 39 17.30 -8.44 -7.67
CA GLU A 39 16.15 -8.79 -8.49
C GLU A 39 15.08 -9.57 -7.70
N GLU A 40 15.52 -10.41 -6.77
CA GLU A 40 14.64 -11.27 -5.98
C GLU A 40 15.14 -11.35 -4.54
N ILE A 41 14.21 -11.42 -3.60
CA ILE A 41 14.55 -11.65 -2.19
C ILE A 41 13.52 -12.58 -1.54
N ALA A 42 14.03 -13.60 -0.84
CA ALA A 42 13.24 -14.44 0.04
C ALA A 42 13.61 -14.14 1.48
N VAL A 43 12.75 -13.40 2.18
CA VAL A 43 12.92 -13.11 3.60
C VAL A 43 12.66 -14.39 4.39
N PRO A 44 13.61 -14.87 5.23
CA PRO A 44 13.49 -16.18 5.87
C PRO A 44 12.45 -16.21 6.97
N GLU A 45 11.93 -17.43 7.21
CA GLU A 45 11.05 -17.68 8.34
C GLU A 45 11.71 -17.30 9.67
N GLY A 46 10.90 -16.71 10.56
CA GLY A 46 11.35 -16.19 11.85
C GLY A 46 11.61 -14.68 11.85
N VAL A 47 11.73 -14.03 10.68
CA VAL A 47 11.76 -12.56 10.60
C VAL A 47 10.37 -12.04 10.93
N ARG A 48 10.31 -11.11 11.89
CA ARG A 48 9.06 -10.51 12.39
C ARG A 48 8.90 -9.05 12.00
N GLU A 49 10.01 -8.40 11.66
CA GLU A 49 10.05 -6.97 11.38
C GLU A 49 10.93 -6.66 10.17
N ILE A 50 10.41 -5.81 9.29
CA ILE A 50 11.15 -5.13 8.23
C ILE A 50 11.12 -3.65 8.54
N GLY A 51 12.30 -3.02 8.69
CA GLY A 51 12.46 -1.64 9.09
C GLY A 51 12.05 -0.61 8.03
N ALA A 52 12.10 0.67 8.42
CA ALA A 52 11.79 1.77 7.52
C ALA A 52 12.81 1.84 6.37
N TYR A 53 12.32 2.10 5.14
CA TYR A 53 13.15 2.19 3.93
C TYR A 53 14.00 0.93 3.64
N ALA A 54 13.74 -0.21 4.27
CA ALA A 54 14.62 -1.38 4.22
C ALA A 54 14.97 -1.81 2.78
N PHE A 55 14.02 -1.76 1.84
CA PHE A 55 14.21 -2.07 0.42
C PHE A 55 13.88 -0.87 -0.48
N SER A 56 13.86 0.35 0.08
CA SER A 56 13.55 1.54 -0.70
C SER A 56 14.54 1.72 -1.85
N ALA A 57 14.04 2.09 -3.02
CA ALA A 57 14.80 2.31 -4.25
C ALA A 57 15.60 1.09 -4.75
N CYS A 58 15.19 -0.13 -4.43
CA CYS A 58 15.67 -1.34 -5.11
C CYS A 58 15.01 -1.40 -6.49
N LEU A 59 15.55 -0.65 -7.46
CA LEU A 59 14.88 -0.37 -8.75
C LEU A 59 14.62 -1.61 -9.59
N ASN A 60 15.43 -2.66 -9.42
CA ASN A 60 15.32 -3.90 -10.17
C ASN A 60 14.60 -5.03 -9.43
N LEU A 61 14.20 -4.82 -8.18
CA LEU A 61 13.51 -5.81 -7.36
C LEU A 61 12.13 -6.17 -7.97
N ARG A 62 11.99 -7.43 -8.41
CA ARG A 62 10.81 -7.97 -9.09
C ARG A 62 9.96 -8.85 -8.18
N ARG A 63 10.60 -9.65 -7.35
CA ARG A 63 9.96 -10.65 -6.49
C ARG A 63 10.42 -10.53 -5.06
N VAL A 64 9.45 -10.53 -4.16
CA VAL A 64 9.67 -10.54 -2.72
C VAL A 64 8.82 -11.65 -2.12
N SER A 65 9.44 -12.56 -1.41
CA SER A 65 8.75 -13.55 -0.59
C SER A 65 8.86 -13.13 0.87
N LEU A 66 7.71 -12.87 1.50
CA LEU A 66 7.61 -12.50 2.91
C LEU A 66 7.20 -13.73 3.74
N PRO A 67 7.80 -13.94 4.93
CA PRO A 67 7.47 -15.08 5.78
C PRO A 67 6.17 -14.85 6.56
N GLU A 68 5.46 -15.92 6.91
CA GLU A 68 4.26 -15.85 7.75
C GLU A 68 4.53 -15.32 9.16
N SER A 69 5.79 -15.39 9.61
CA SER A 69 6.22 -14.79 10.89
C SER A 69 6.24 -13.26 10.90
N LEU A 70 6.20 -12.62 9.72
CA LEU A 70 6.26 -11.15 9.61
C LEU A 70 4.99 -10.52 10.18
N SER A 71 5.17 -9.57 11.09
CA SER A 71 4.07 -8.84 11.74
C SER A 71 4.21 -7.32 11.65
N SER A 72 5.40 -6.82 11.32
CA SER A 72 5.68 -5.39 11.24
C SER A 72 6.40 -5.03 9.95
N LEU A 73 5.86 -4.04 9.24
CA LEU A 73 6.45 -3.44 8.06
C LEU A 73 6.72 -1.97 8.35
N GLY A 74 7.92 -1.49 8.04
CA GLY A 74 8.34 -0.12 8.27
C GLY A 74 7.84 0.85 7.19
N ALA A 75 7.81 2.15 7.53
CA ALA A 75 7.45 3.19 6.58
C ALA A 75 8.38 3.16 5.37
N SER A 76 7.80 3.34 4.17
CA SER A 76 8.53 3.35 2.90
C SER A 76 9.41 2.10 2.64
N ALA A 77 9.10 0.96 3.26
CA ALA A 77 9.94 -0.24 3.21
C ALA A 77 10.26 -0.70 1.78
N PHE A 78 9.32 -0.57 0.84
CA PHE A 78 9.47 -0.90 -0.58
C PHE A 78 9.23 0.32 -1.49
N GLU A 79 9.40 1.53 -0.97
CA GLU A 79 9.22 2.74 -1.77
C GLU A 79 10.14 2.73 -2.99
N HIS A 80 9.58 3.01 -4.18
CA HIS A 80 10.30 3.00 -5.47
C HIS A 80 10.91 1.65 -5.91
N CYS A 81 10.39 0.52 -5.45
CA CYS A 81 10.66 -0.78 -6.08
C CYS A 81 9.90 -0.85 -7.41
N GLN A 82 10.46 -0.20 -8.45
CA GLN A 82 9.73 0.11 -9.70
C GLN A 82 9.33 -1.13 -10.49
N LYS A 83 10.05 -2.24 -10.35
CA LYS A 83 9.81 -3.50 -11.06
C LYS A 83 9.08 -4.55 -10.23
N LEU A 84 8.72 -4.25 -8.97
CA LEU A 84 7.95 -5.17 -8.13
C LEU A 84 6.55 -5.35 -8.73
N GLU A 85 6.23 -6.59 -9.16
CA GLU A 85 4.99 -6.89 -9.86
C GLU A 85 3.87 -7.38 -8.94
N GLU A 86 4.24 -8.11 -7.90
CA GLU A 86 3.30 -8.71 -6.95
C GLU A 86 3.92 -8.79 -5.56
N ILE A 87 3.11 -8.68 -4.54
CA ILE A 87 3.49 -8.91 -3.14
C ILE A 87 2.38 -9.68 -2.43
N ALA A 88 2.76 -10.68 -1.64
CA ALA A 88 1.87 -11.36 -0.71
C ALA A 88 2.12 -10.85 0.70
N LEU A 89 1.11 -10.24 1.31
CA LEU A 89 1.18 -9.76 2.70
C LEU A 89 0.73 -10.87 3.64
N PRO A 90 1.59 -11.28 4.60
CA PRO A 90 1.22 -12.26 5.62
C PRO A 90 0.02 -11.80 6.46
N SER A 91 -0.75 -12.76 6.97
CA SER A 91 -1.97 -12.49 7.75
C SER A 91 -1.72 -11.75 9.07
N ASN A 92 -0.49 -11.82 9.59
CA ASN A 92 -0.07 -11.14 10.82
C ASN A 92 0.26 -9.64 10.61
N VAL A 93 0.39 -9.18 9.37
CA VAL A 93 0.60 -7.76 9.07
C VAL A 93 -0.72 -7.02 9.23
N ARG A 94 -0.77 -6.12 10.23
CA ARG A 94 -1.98 -5.36 10.59
C ARG A 94 -2.06 -3.99 9.93
N CYS A 95 -0.94 -3.45 9.47
CA CYS A 95 -0.85 -2.12 8.87
C CYS A 95 0.08 -2.15 7.66
N VAL A 96 -0.36 -1.53 6.56
CA VAL A 96 0.54 -1.11 5.48
C VAL A 96 0.92 0.33 5.79
N PRO A 97 2.14 0.60 6.28
CA PRO A 97 2.48 1.92 6.79
C PRO A 97 2.67 2.95 5.68
N ARG A 98 2.87 4.19 6.11
CA ARG A 98 3.11 5.33 5.21
C ARG A 98 4.14 5.00 4.14
N GLY A 99 3.76 5.20 2.86
CA GLY A 99 4.64 5.08 1.71
C GLY A 99 5.18 3.69 1.43
N ALA A 100 4.71 2.63 2.12
CA ALA A 100 5.33 1.31 2.07
C ALA A 100 5.60 0.80 0.65
N PHE A 101 4.68 1.04 -0.30
CA PHE A 101 4.80 0.66 -1.72
C PHE A 101 4.70 1.88 -2.66
N LYS A 102 4.95 3.07 -2.16
CA LYS A 102 4.87 4.29 -2.99
C LYS A 102 5.83 4.20 -4.17
N GLY A 103 5.33 4.48 -5.39
CA GLY A 103 6.13 4.45 -6.61
C GLY A 103 6.53 3.05 -7.09
N CYS A 104 5.87 1.99 -6.62
CA CYS A 104 5.98 0.65 -7.19
C CYS A 104 5.17 0.60 -8.48
N PHE A 105 5.72 1.18 -9.56
CA PHE A 105 4.98 1.41 -10.82
C PHE A 105 4.45 0.15 -11.48
N ALA A 106 5.17 -0.98 -11.34
CA ALA A 106 4.81 -2.27 -11.92
C ALA A 106 3.89 -3.11 -11.02
N LEU A 107 3.63 -2.70 -9.77
CA LEU A 107 2.84 -3.49 -8.81
C LEU A 107 1.39 -3.62 -9.29
N ARG A 108 1.03 -4.85 -9.67
CA ARG A 108 -0.30 -5.19 -10.21
C ARG A 108 -1.22 -5.77 -9.14
N ARG A 109 -0.68 -6.58 -8.23
CA ARG A 109 -1.47 -7.32 -7.25
C ARG A 109 -0.81 -7.30 -5.87
N VAL A 110 -1.66 -7.12 -4.88
CA VAL A 110 -1.33 -7.34 -3.47
C VAL A 110 -2.22 -8.49 -3.00
N LEU A 111 -1.60 -9.61 -2.68
CA LEU A 111 -2.28 -10.82 -2.22
C LEU A 111 -2.25 -10.89 -0.70
N GLY A 112 -3.18 -11.63 -0.11
CA GLY A 112 -3.25 -11.76 1.35
C GLY A 112 -3.68 -10.47 2.04
N GLY A 113 -3.19 -10.25 3.25
CA GLY A 113 -3.50 -9.05 4.03
C GLY A 113 -4.89 -9.06 4.67
N GLU A 114 -5.48 -10.23 4.89
CA GLU A 114 -6.80 -10.37 5.54
C GLU A 114 -6.82 -9.81 6.96
N GLY A 115 -5.63 -9.70 7.58
CA GLY A 115 -5.44 -9.10 8.89
C GLY A 115 -5.31 -7.58 8.92
N LEU A 116 -5.28 -6.92 7.76
CA LEU A 116 -5.08 -5.47 7.68
C LEU A 116 -6.21 -4.70 8.36
N VAL A 117 -5.81 -3.75 9.20
CA VAL A 117 -6.70 -2.81 9.90
C VAL A 117 -6.49 -1.39 9.38
N GLU A 118 -5.29 -1.09 8.86
CA GLU A 118 -4.93 0.24 8.42
C GLU A 118 -4.12 0.23 7.13
N ILE A 119 -4.47 1.12 6.22
CA ILE A 119 -3.67 1.51 5.07
C ILE A 119 -3.19 2.94 5.32
N GLY A 120 -1.90 3.11 5.54
CA GLY A 120 -1.29 4.40 5.88
C GLY A 120 -1.22 5.39 4.73
N ASP A 121 -0.76 6.61 5.05
CA ASP A 121 -0.61 7.69 4.08
C ASP A 121 0.28 7.27 2.90
N GLN A 122 -0.15 7.54 1.67
CA GLN A 122 0.60 7.27 0.45
C GLN A 122 1.06 5.80 0.28
N ALA A 123 0.48 4.85 1.03
CA ALA A 123 0.94 3.46 1.09
C ALA A 123 1.11 2.81 -0.29
N PHE A 124 0.19 3.08 -1.24
CA PHE A 124 0.22 2.62 -2.64
C PHE A 124 0.21 3.78 -3.64
N SER A 125 0.63 4.97 -3.22
CA SER A 125 0.66 6.13 -4.12
C SER A 125 1.54 5.86 -5.34
N ASN A 126 1.02 6.15 -6.53
CA ASN A 126 1.68 5.88 -7.81
C ASN A 126 1.99 4.39 -8.08
N CYS A 127 1.23 3.45 -7.53
CA CYS A 127 1.21 2.08 -8.03
C CYS A 127 0.39 2.03 -9.33
N CYS A 128 1.02 2.52 -10.42
CA CYS A 128 0.30 2.79 -11.67
C CYS A 128 -0.34 1.57 -12.32
N ALA A 129 0.21 0.38 -12.07
CA ALA A 129 -0.26 -0.90 -12.60
C ALA A 129 -1.23 -1.64 -11.65
N LEU A 130 -1.57 -1.08 -10.48
CA LEU A 130 -2.41 -1.76 -9.49
C LEU A 130 -3.83 -1.94 -10.01
N GLU A 131 -4.26 -3.20 -10.20
CA GLU A 131 -5.54 -3.56 -10.80
C GLU A 131 -6.67 -3.61 -9.77
N ALA A 132 -6.35 -3.98 -8.51
CA ALA A 132 -7.27 -4.06 -7.39
C ALA A 132 -6.57 -3.63 -6.09
N ALA A 133 -7.35 -3.07 -5.17
CA ALA A 133 -6.87 -2.82 -3.80
C ALA A 133 -6.57 -4.16 -3.09
N PRO A 134 -5.70 -4.17 -2.05
CA PRO A 134 -5.53 -5.34 -1.19
C PRO A 134 -6.84 -5.73 -0.48
N ALA A 135 -6.82 -6.83 0.26
CA ALA A 135 -7.96 -7.22 1.10
C ALA A 135 -8.28 -6.12 2.13
N LEU A 136 -9.44 -5.46 1.99
CA LEU A 136 -9.85 -4.36 2.86
C LEU A 136 -10.89 -4.77 3.93
N ALA A 137 -11.29 -6.03 3.99
CA ALA A 137 -12.45 -6.47 4.78
C ALA A 137 -12.43 -6.05 6.26
N ALA A 138 -11.24 -5.97 6.87
CA ALA A 138 -11.05 -5.58 8.27
C ALA A 138 -10.46 -4.16 8.43
N VAL A 139 -10.30 -3.39 7.33
CA VAL A 139 -9.67 -2.07 7.36
C VAL A 139 -10.62 -1.05 7.97
N GLU A 140 -10.13 -0.35 8.99
CA GLU A 140 -10.84 0.73 9.68
C GLU A 140 -10.42 2.13 9.19
N ALA A 141 -9.20 2.26 8.64
CA ALA A 141 -8.69 3.53 8.16
C ALA A 141 -7.88 3.41 6.86
N VAL A 142 -8.14 4.32 5.93
CA VAL A 142 -7.37 4.53 4.71
C VAL A 142 -6.80 5.94 4.76
N GLY A 143 -5.47 6.05 4.75
CA GLY A 143 -4.75 7.31 4.92
C GLY A 143 -4.81 8.24 3.71
N ARG A 144 -4.23 9.43 3.90
CA ARG A 144 -4.12 10.46 2.88
C ARG A 144 -3.35 9.94 1.66
N ARG A 145 -3.92 10.14 0.45
CA ARG A 145 -3.31 9.73 -0.84
C ARG A 145 -2.92 8.25 -0.90
N ALA A 146 -3.53 7.39 -0.11
CA ALA A 146 -3.14 5.99 0.00
C ALA A 146 -3.06 5.28 -1.35
N PHE A 147 -4.00 5.54 -2.26
CA PHE A 147 -4.07 5.00 -3.62
C PHE A 147 -3.99 6.08 -4.71
N SER A 148 -3.45 7.26 -4.39
CA SER A 148 -3.32 8.33 -5.37
C SER A 148 -2.47 7.90 -6.56
N GLY A 149 -2.93 8.14 -7.79
CA GLY A 149 -2.20 7.81 -9.02
C GLY A 149 -2.20 6.31 -9.38
N CYS A 150 -3.08 5.50 -8.79
CA CYS A 150 -3.30 4.11 -9.21
C CYS A 150 -4.11 4.08 -10.50
N ARG A 151 -3.41 4.21 -11.63
CA ARG A 151 -4.02 4.50 -12.94
C ARG A 151 -4.86 3.37 -13.51
N THR A 152 -4.60 2.12 -13.13
CA THR A 152 -5.32 0.93 -13.62
C THR A 152 -6.33 0.40 -12.62
N LEU A 153 -6.45 1.00 -11.44
CA LEU A 153 -7.39 0.59 -10.40
C LEU A 153 -8.84 0.83 -10.88
N ARG A 154 -9.63 -0.24 -10.99
CA ARG A 154 -10.98 -0.19 -11.56
C ARG A 154 -12.09 -0.31 -10.54
N ARG A 155 -11.84 -1.06 -9.49
CA ARG A 155 -12.85 -1.36 -8.46
C ARG A 155 -12.22 -1.32 -7.08
N VAL A 156 -12.97 -0.77 -6.14
CA VAL A 156 -12.66 -0.78 -4.71
C VAL A 156 -13.92 -1.12 -3.93
N GLU A 157 -13.81 -2.04 -2.99
CA GLU A 157 -14.84 -2.34 -2.00
C GLU A 157 -14.39 -1.77 -0.65
N LEU A 158 -14.97 -0.64 -0.27
CA LEU A 158 -14.73 -0.05 1.03
C LEU A 158 -15.50 -0.87 2.09
N PRO A 159 -14.82 -1.34 3.14
CA PRO A 159 -15.44 -2.27 4.10
C PRO A 159 -16.43 -1.58 5.02
N SER A 160 -17.36 -2.36 5.59
CA SER A 160 -18.34 -1.86 6.56
C SER A 160 -17.71 -1.36 7.87
N LEU A 161 -16.48 -1.76 8.15
CA LEU A 161 -15.71 -1.31 9.32
C LEU A 161 -14.96 -0.01 9.10
N LEU A 162 -14.97 0.54 7.87
CA LEU A 162 -14.21 1.75 7.53
C LEU A 162 -14.77 2.96 8.28
N ARG A 163 -13.94 3.57 9.11
CA ARG A 163 -14.24 4.78 9.90
C ARG A 163 -13.65 6.03 9.29
N ALA A 164 -12.45 5.92 8.72
CA ALA A 164 -11.73 7.07 8.18
C ALA A 164 -11.24 6.84 6.76
N LEU A 165 -11.51 7.82 5.88
CA LEU A 165 -11.05 7.87 4.50
C LEU A 165 -10.33 9.21 4.28
N GLY A 166 -9.01 9.17 4.18
CA GLY A 166 -8.15 10.35 4.18
C GLY A 166 -8.27 11.21 2.92
N ASP A 167 -7.74 12.43 3.01
CA ASP A 167 -7.71 13.37 1.89
C ASP A 167 -7.08 12.75 0.66
N GLU A 168 -7.71 12.95 -0.51
CA GLU A 168 -7.16 12.56 -1.80
C GLU A 168 -6.81 11.05 -1.88
N ALA A 169 -7.47 10.20 -1.08
CA ALA A 169 -7.12 8.78 -0.96
C ALA A 169 -7.05 8.07 -2.32
N PHE A 170 -7.93 8.41 -3.27
CA PHE A 170 -7.98 7.89 -4.63
C PHE A 170 -7.77 8.99 -5.69
N LEU A 171 -7.00 10.04 -5.38
CA LEU A 171 -6.69 11.11 -6.31
C LEU A 171 -6.11 10.57 -7.61
N SER A 172 -6.62 11.01 -8.77
CA SER A 172 -6.07 10.65 -10.09
C SER A 172 -6.04 9.14 -10.37
N CYS A 173 -7.16 8.46 -10.10
CA CYS A 173 -7.42 7.07 -10.50
C CYS A 173 -8.37 7.05 -11.71
N PRO A 174 -7.90 7.29 -12.95
CA PRO A 174 -8.75 7.53 -14.12
C PRO A 174 -9.58 6.34 -14.56
N GLU A 175 -9.16 5.12 -14.21
CA GLU A 175 -9.89 3.89 -14.53
C GLU A 175 -10.88 3.47 -13.44
N LEU A 176 -10.88 4.13 -12.27
CA LEU A 176 -11.77 3.79 -11.16
C LEU A 176 -13.21 4.12 -11.53
N SER A 177 -14.00 3.07 -11.75
CA SER A 177 -15.38 3.17 -12.18
C SER A 177 -16.40 2.60 -11.19
N ASN A 178 -15.96 1.72 -10.30
CA ASN A 178 -16.83 1.06 -9.34
C ASN A 178 -16.24 1.15 -7.93
N VAL A 179 -16.95 1.85 -7.05
CA VAL A 179 -16.66 1.89 -5.61
C VAL A 179 -17.89 1.43 -4.86
N VAL A 180 -17.75 0.36 -4.10
CA VAL A 180 -18.79 -0.08 -3.16
C VAL A 180 -18.54 0.65 -1.84
N PHE A 181 -19.54 1.43 -1.40
CA PHE A 181 -19.46 2.20 -0.16
C PHE A 181 -20.13 1.44 0.98
N PRO A 182 -19.62 1.56 2.21
CA PRO A 182 -20.38 1.15 3.40
C PRO A 182 -21.58 2.11 3.63
N GLU A 183 -22.45 1.77 4.55
CA GLU A 183 -23.59 2.63 4.89
C GLU A 183 -23.15 3.96 5.51
N GLU A 184 -22.10 3.95 6.30
CA GLU A 184 -21.55 5.12 7.00
C GLU A 184 -20.03 5.10 7.01
N ILE A 185 -19.42 6.29 7.01
CA ILE A 185 -17.98 6.53 7.25
C ILE A 185 -17.92 7.73 8.19
N ASP A 186 -17.22 7.61 9.31
CA ASP A 186 -17.15 8.65 10.33
C ASP A 186 -16.41 9.90 9.84
N GLU A 187 -15.28 9.69 9.16
CA GLU A 187 -14.41 10.75 8.66
C GLU A 187 -14.14 10.56 7.17
N VAL A 188 -14.48 11.56 6.36
CA VAL A 188 -14.20 11.58 4.92
C VAL A 188 -13.42 12.84 4.58
N GLY A 189 -12.22 12.64 4.04
CA GLY A 189 -11.32 13.70 3.65
C GLY A 189 -11.77 14.46 2.38
N HIS A 190 -11.02 15.49 2.03
CA HIS A 190 -11.27 16.30 0.85
C HIS A 190 -10.70 15.66 -0.41
N GLY A 191 -11.39 15.84 -1.54
CA GLY A 191 -10.88 15.45 -2.85
C GLY A 191 -10.60 13.97 -3.02
N VAL A 192 -11.26 13.11 -2.24
CA VAL A 192 -11.01 11.66 -2.18
C VAL A 192 -10.95 11.03 -3.56
N PHE A 193 -11.88 11.37 -4.45
CA PHE A 193 -11.98 10.84 -5.82
C PHE A 193 -11.68 11.89 -6.90
N LYS A 194 -10.96 12.96 -6.58
CA LYS A 194 -10.58 13.96 -7.57
C LYS A 194 -9.74 13.32 -8.69
N GLY A 195 -10.12 13.58 -9.96
CA GLY A 195 -9.46 12.98 -11.11
C GLY A 195 -9.83 11.50 -11.36
N CYS A 196 -11.05 11.09 -10.96
CA CYS A 196 -11.64 9.79 -11.25
C CYS A 196 -12.85 9.93 -12.22
N PRO A 197 -12.64 10.29 -13.49
CA PRO A 197 -13.73 10.68 -14.41
C PRO A 197 -14.70 9.55 -14.75
N LYS A 198 -14.33 8.28 -14.53
CA LYS A 198 -15.17 7.11 -14.80
C LYS A 198 -16.02 6.67 -13.61
N LEU A 199 -15.85 7.30 -12.44
CA LEU A 199 -16.58 6.89 -11.24
C LEU A 199 -18.08 7.17 -11.39
N ASP A 200 -18.89 6.13 -11.23
CA ASP A 200 -20.34 6.26 -11.14
C ASP A 200 -20.75 6.75 -9.74
N CYS A 201 -21.21 7.98 -9.73
CA CYS A 201 -21.57 8.68 -8.50
C CYS A 201 -23.00 8.41 -8.05
N SER A 202 -23.81 7.75 -8.87
CA SER A 202 -25.21 7.44 -8.53
C SER A 202 -25.31 6.42 -7.39
N ALA A 203 -24.26 5.64 -7.17
CA ALA A 203 -24.17 4.62 -6.12
C ALA A 203 -23.64 5.14 -4.78
N VAL A 204 -23.27 6.43 -4.68
CA VAL A 204 -22.75 7.02 -3.43
C VAL A 204 -23.90 7.29 -2.48
N PRO A 205 -23.90 6.73 -1.25
CA PRO A 205 -24.95 7.02 -0.26
C PRO A 205 -25.04 8.53 0.05
N GLU A 206 -26.26 9.08 0.21
CA GLU A 206 -26.48 10.52 0.46
C GLU A 206 -25.65 11.06 1.64
N ARG A 207 -25.54 10.28 2.72
CA ARG A 207 -24.76 10.67 3.91
C ARG A 207 -23.28 10.84 3.61
N ILE A 208 -22.73 10.02 2.73
CA ILE A 208 -21.33 10.09 2.29
C ILE A 208 -21.18 11.22 1.27
N THR A 209 -22.16 11.40 0.37
CA THR A 209 -22.17 12.49 -0.63
C THR A 209 -22.06 13.84 0.05
N ALA A 210 -22.81 14.11 1.11
CA ALA A 210 -22.75 15.36 1.85
C ALA A 210 -21.37 15.64 2.46
N ARG A 211 -20.61 14.62 2.80
CA ARG A 211 -19.24 14.74 3.33
C ARG A 211 -18.19 14.87 2.22
N LEU A 212 -18.36 14.16 1.12
CA LEU A 212 -17.47 14.27 -0.06
C LEU A 212 -17.59 15.65 -0.74
N PHE A 213 -18.79 16.25 -0.69
CA PHE A 213 -19.15 17.50 -1.39
C PHE A 213 -19.88 18.48 -0.45
N PRO A 214 -19.19 19.02 0.57
CA PRO A 214 -19.80 19.90 1.57
C PRO A 214 -20.40 21.19 0.95
N ASP A 215 -19.90 21.59 -0.23
CA ASP A 215 -20.37 22.81 -0.92
C ASP A 215 -21.60 22.60 -1.81
N GLY A 216 -22.17 21.38 -1.83
CA GLY A 216 -23.33 21.04 -2.67
C GLY A 216 -23.02 21.07 -4.18
N LYS A 217 -21.79 21.35 -4.56
CA LYS A 217 -21.34 21.26 -5.95
C LYS A 217 -21.13 19.79 -6.28
N GLY A 218 -21.85 19.29 -7.25
CA GLY A 218 -21.81 17.88 -7.62
C GLY A 218 -20.44 17.39 -8.06
N PHE A 219 -20.35 16.11 -8.26
CA PHE A 219 -19.15 15.36 -8.65
C PHE A 219 -18.38 15.95 -9.84
N SER A 220 -19.05 16.55 -10.83
CA SER A 220 -18.43 17.14 -12.02
C SER A 220 -17.42 18.25 -11.70
N ASP A 221 -17.70 19.12 -10.74
CA ASP A 221 -16.81 20.22 -10.36
C ASP A 221 -15.64 19.75 -9.49
N SER A 222 -15.83 18.65 -8.76
CA SER A 222 -14.81 18.06 -7.87
C SER A 222 -13.86 17.11 -8.61
N LEU A 223 -14.24 16.63 -9.78
CA LEU A 223 -13.40 15.79 -10.64
C LEU A 223 -12.39 16.58 -11.44
N GLY A 224 -12.51 17.91 -11.49
CA GLY A 224 -11.59 18.78 -12.24
C GLY A 224 -11.70 18.62 -13.74
N LEU A 225 -12.94 18.37 -14.26
CA LEU A 225 -13.28 18.37 -15.69
C LEU A 225 -13.49 19.78 -16.18
#